data_aad2a28f2ee3ea13e8da86584633d74d
#
_entry.id   aad2a28f2ee3ea13e8da86584633d74d
#
_cell.length_a   1.000
_cell.length_b   1.000
_cell.length_c   1.000
_cell.angle_alpha   90.00
_cell.angle_beta   90.00
_cell.angle_gamma   90.00
#
_symmetry.space_group_name_H-M   'P 1'
#
loop_
_entity.id
_entity.type
_entity.pdbx_description
1 polymer ?
#
loop_
_entity_poly.entity_id
_entity_poly.type
_entity_poly.pdbx_seq_one_letter_code
_entity_poly.pdbx_strand_id
1 'polypeptide(L)'
;MTTPSPTTTPPAANSPANPPGRPTPARRPRARLRPEELAARRGGVREGLDWLGRRPEAKASILYRLVRLLARFLIFGVFRFRISTSGQEHLPAGGYLLIAAAHRGWMDPFVAQHAVPAEPRCWFLGSGPSTFSARWREVLIHRLGGLLPVWRGGVGIDGHVRSARAVIDAGAVFVQMPEGTVNGPAGKLGPFRPGAAVIALRTGAPIAPLAMAGTEELYIGKRMASRVLPATSARDLLGDTWDGVLPEADSREELALARRVSDALAARLSPVVEELYPGTVDPPSHPRRLRHRLTWLLLGPGPLQHEA
;
A
#
# COMPACT_ATOMS: atom_id res chain seq x y z
N MET A 1 -62.06 56.22 -4.42
CA MET A 1 -61.93 54.93 -5.10
C MET A 1 -61.30 55.22 -6.47
N THR A 2 -60.01 55.13 -6.54
CA THR A 2 -59.26 55.32 -7.78
C THR A 2 -58.16 54.25 -7.83
N THR A 3 -58.34 53.35 -8.78
CA THR A 3 -57.41 52.25 -9.12
C THR A 3 -56.18 52.82 -9.88
N PRO A 4 -54.94 52.41 -9.59
CA PRO A 4 -53.80 52.77 -10.41
C PRO A 4 -53.63 51.78 -11.58
N SER A 5 -53.28 52.33 -12.74
CA SER A 5 -52.97 51.69 -14.03
C SER A 5 -51.60 50.92 -13.96
N PRO A 6 -51.40 49.89 -14.75
CA PRO A 6 -50.19 49.12 -14.81
C PRO A 6 -49.11 49.85 -15.64
N THR A 7 -47.92 49.92 -15.07
CA THR A 7 -46.71 50.44 -15.71
C THR A 7 -46.11 49.40 -16.67
N THR A 8 -46.07 49.71 -17.93
CA THR A 8 -45.42 48.93 -19.00
C THR A 8 -43.90 49.13 -18.95
N THR A 9 -43.17 48.05 -18.77
CA THR A 9 -41.69 47.97 -18.86
C THR A 9 -41.29 47.84 -20.35
N PRO A 10 -40.29 48.60 -20.85
CA PRO A 10 -39.82 48.43 -22.21
C PRO A 10 -39.01 47.16 -22.42
N PRO A 11 -38.97 46.59 -23.64
CA PRO A 11 -38.26 45.34 -23.92
C PRO A 11 -36.73 45.56 -23.88
N ALA A 12 -36.03 44.61 -23.30
CA ALA A 12 -34.58 44.57 -23.21
C ALA A 12 -33.93 44.43 -24.60
N ALA A 13 -32.93 45.27 -24.86
CA ALA A 13 -32.15 45.26 -26.07
C ALA A 13 -31.40 43.95 -26.28
N ASN A 14 -31.49 43.38 -27.47
CA ASN A 14 -30.77 42.21 -27.92
C ASN A 14 -29.25 42.42 -27.85
N SER A 15 -28.58 41.68 -26.95
CA SER A 15 -27.13 41.51 -27.00
C SER A 15 -26.74 40.63 -28.20
N PRO A 16 -25.68 40.95 -28.93
CA PRO A 16 -25.23 40.14 -30.06
C PRO A 16 -24.78 38.76 -29.59
N ALA A 17 -25.28 37.70 -30.24
CA ALA A 17 -24.90 36.34 -30.02
C ALA A 17 -23.40 36.12 -30.26
N ASN A 18 -22.72 35.56 -29.28
CA ASN A 18 -21.33 35.09 -29.41
C ASN A 18 -21.26 34.03 -30.53
N PRO A 19 -20.26 34.09 -31.43
CA PRO A 19 -20.11 33.10 -32.47
C PRO A 19 -19.80 31.73 -31.82
N PRO A 20 -20.29 30.60 -32.40
CA PRO A 20 -20.05 29.28 -31.85
C PRO A 20 -18.55 28.98 -31.77
N GLY A 21 -18.08 28.77 -30.55
CA GLY A 21 -16.68 28.43 -30.28
C GLY A 21 -16.27 27.20 -31.08
N ARG A 22 -15.10 27.27 -31.74
CA ARG A 22 -14.48 26.11 -32.40
C ARG A 22 -14.45 24.92 -31.40
N PRO A 23 -14.90 23.72 -31.79
CA PRO A 23 -14.79 22.57 -30.93
C PRO A 23 -13.33 22.31 -30.59
N THR A 24 -13.02 22.38 -29.31
CA THR A 24 -11.70 21.98 -28.80
C THR A 24 -11.47 20.53 -29.21
N PRO A 25 -10.36 20.18 -29.89
CA PRO A 25 -10.11 18.80 -30.29
C PRO A 25 -10.13 17.92 -29.02
N ALA A 26 -11.08 17.00 -28.93
CA ALA A 26 -11.15 16.03 -27.87
C ALA A 26 -9.80 15.33 -27.76
N ARG A 27 -9.10 15.53 -26.64
CA ARG A 27 -7.85 14.86 -26.34
C ARG A 27 -8.15 13.37 -26.38
N ARG A 28 -7.79 12.68 -27.47
CA ARG A 28 -7.91 11.23 -27.60
C ARG A 28 -7.31 10.62 -26.33
N PRO A 29 -8.05 9.80 -25.59
CA PRO A 29 -7.47 9.11 -24.45
C PRO A 29 -6.26 8.36 -24.99
N ARG A 30 -5.07 8.65 -24.43
CA ARG A 30 -3.87 7.89 -24.73
C ARG A 30 -4.21 6.43 -24.47
N ALA A 31 -4.31 5.63 -25.51
CA ALA A 31 -4.56 4.21 -25.41
C ALA A 31 -3.55 3.66 -24.40
N ARG A 32 -4.03 3.18 -23.25
CA ARG A 32 -3.18 2.49 -22.29
C ARG A 32 -2.71 1.24 -22.99
N LEU A 33 -1.43 1.21 -23.39
CA LEU A 33 -0.82 0.04 -23.95
C LEU A 33 -1.13 -1.17 -23.07
N ARG A 34 -1.54 -2.27 -23.68
CA ARG A 34 -1.76 -3.51 -22.95
C ARG A 34 -0.45 -3.94 -22.28
N PRO A 35 -0.49 -4.62 -21.13
CA PRO A 35 0.74 -5.10 -20.47
C PRO A 35 1.69 -5.83 -21.43
N GLU A 36 1.15 -6.59 -22.36
CA GLU A 36 1.86 -7.34 -23.41
C GLU A 36 2.61 -6.42 -24.40
N GLU A 37 2.02 -5.28 -24.76
CA GLU A 37 2.64 -4.28 -25.64
C GLU A 37 3.77 -3.50 -24.94
N LEU A 38 3.60 -3.28 -23.63
CA LEU A 38 4.65 -2.70 -22.78
C LEU A 38 5.80 -3.69 -22.59
N ALA A 39 5.50 -4.98 -22.43
CA ALA A 39 6.47 -6.06 -22.33
C ALA A 39 7.30 -6.20 -23.63
N ALA A 40 6.62 -6.20 -24.78
CA ALA A 40 7.28 -6.29 -26.10
C ALA A 40 8.21 -5.10 -26.39
N ARG A 41 7.84 -3.89 -25.97
CA ARG A 41 8.68 -2.69 -26.14
C ARG A 41 9.91 -2.64 -25.23
N ARG A 42 9.98 -3.42 -24.16
CA ARG A 42 11.07 -3.44 -23.17
C ARG A 42 11.95 -4.68 -23.22
N GLY A 43 11.83 -5.53 -24.25
CA GLY A 43 12.64 -6.74 -24.37
C GLY A 43 12.35 -7.80 -23.30
N GLY A 44 11.11 -7.90 -22.85
CA GLY A 44 10.66 -8.72 -21.73
C GLY A 44 10.63 -7.92 -20.41
N VAL A 45 9.49 -7.95 -19.72
CA VAL A 45 9.38 -7.32 -18.39
C VAL A 45 10.05 -8.24 -17.39
N ARG A 46 11.19 -7.82 -16.86
CA ARG A 46 11.79 -8.51 -15.71
C ARG A 46 11.03 -8.13 -14.46
N GLU A 47 10.58 -9.12 -13.71
CA GLU A 47 9.81 -8.94 -12.47
C GLU A 47 10.44 -9.67 -11.29
N GLY A 48 10.11 -9.23 -10.10
CA GLY A 48 10.56 -9.89 -8.88
C GLY A 48 12.08 -10.08 -8.85
N LEU A 49 12.51 -11.31 -8.64
CA LEU A 49 13.92 -11.70 -8.57
C LEU A 49 14.68 -11.54 -9.89
N ASP A 50 14.03 -11.81 -11.03
CA ASP A 50 14.66 -11.70 -12.33
C ASP A 50 15.05 -10.26 -12.64
N TRP A 51 14.26 -9.30 -12.16
CA TRP A 51 14.60 -7.88 -12.23
C TRP A 51 15.78 -7.52 -11.34
N LEU A 52 15.82 -8.10 -10.12
CA LEU A 52 16.89 -7.82 -9.17
C LEU A 52 18.25 -8.33 -9.68
N GLY A 53 18.27 -9.49 -10.36
CA GLY A 53 19.49 -10.11 -10.92
C GLY A 53 20.51 -10.56 -9.87
N ARG A 54 20.13 -10.57 -8.58
CA ARG A 54 20.96 -11.01 -7.45
C ARG A 54 20.08 -11.59 -6.35
N ARG A 55 20.68 -12.28 -5.41
CA ARG A 55 19.95 -12.81 -4.25
C ARG A 55 19.57 -11.67 -3.29
N PRO A 56 18.37 -11.75 -2.68
CA PRO A 56 18.00 -10.87 -1.59
C PRO A 56 18.95 -11.06 -0.39
N GLU A 57 19.12 -10.00 0.40
CA GLU A 57 20.00 -10.01 1.56
C GLU A 57 19.21 -9.60 2.81
N ALA A 58 19.48 -10.28 3.94
CA ALA A 58 18.95 -9.90 5.25
C ALA A 58 19.73 -8.71 5.85
N LYS A 59 21.04 -8.60 5.53
CA LYS A 59 21.89 -7.53 6.03
C LYS A 59 21.58 -6.20 5.36
N ALA A 60 21.52 -5.14 6.15
CA ALA A 60 21.33 -3.79 5.67
C ALA A 60 22.66 -3.20 5.21
N SER A 61 22.79 -2.89 3.91
CA SER A 61 23.96 -2.16 3.39
C SER A 61 24.05 -0.75 4.02
N ILE A 62 25.23 -0.15 4.02
CA ILE A 62 25.45 1.22 4.51
C ILE A 62 24.51 2.19 3.78
N LEU A 63 24.40 2.07 2.46
CA LEU A 63 23.50 2.90 1.66
C LEU A 63 22.03 2.75 2.09
N TYR A 64 21.57 1.53 2.36
CA TYR A 64 20.21 1.30 2.85
C TYR A 64 20.00 1.95 4.22
N ARG A 65 20.97 1.83 5.14
CA ARG A 65 20.89 2.47 6.47
C ARG A 65 20.83 4.00 6.36
N LEU A 66 21.64 4.60 5.47
CA LEU A 66 21.62 6.04 5.23
C LEU A 66 20.29 6.51 4.64
N VAL A 67 19.75 5.80 3.64
CA VAL A 67 18.45 6.16 3.07
C VAL A 67 17.32 5.98 4.08
N ARG A 68 17.37 4.92 4.89
CA ARG A 68 16.41 4.74 5.99
C ARG A 68 16.50 5.86 7.03
N LEU A 69 17.72 6.29 7.38
CA LEU A 69 17.95 7.43 8.29
C LEU A 69 17.39 8.72 7.70
N LEU A 70 17.66 8.99 6.41
CA LEU A 70 17.12 10.15 5.71
C LEU A 70 15.59 10.11 5.66
N ALA A 71 14.99 8.96 5.33
CA ALA A 71 13.54 8.79 5.35
C ALA A 71 12.97 9.06 6.75
N ARG A 72 13.61 8.55 7.80
CA ARG A 72 13.22 8.84 9.19
C ARG A 72 13.33 10.32 9.51
N PHE A 73 14.39 10.99 9.10
CA PHE A 73 14.56 12.44 9.29
C PHE A 73 13.44 13.22 8.59
N LEU A 74 13.10 12.87 7.35
CA LEU A 74 11.99 13.50 6.63
C LEU A 74 10.65 13.24 7.32
N ILE A 75 10.39 12.01 7.70
CA ILE A 75 9.12 11.60 8.34
C ILE A 75 8.94 12.27 9.71
N PHE A 76 9.94 12.20 10.59
CA PHE A 76 9.83 12.70 11.95
C PHE A 76 10.26 14.17 12.10
N GLY A 77 11.30 14.61 11.36
CA GLY A 77 11.82 15.96 11.42
C GLY A 77 11.00 16.95 10.60
N VAL A 78 10.88 16.70 9.28
CA VAL A 78 10.23 17.64 8.35
C VAL A 78 8.71 17.53 8.43
N PHE A 79 8.15 16.34 8.25
CA PHE A 79 6.69 16.14 8.31
C PHE A 79 6.16 16.04 9.73
N ARG A 80 7.03 15.87 10.71
CA ARG A 80 6.70 15.78 12.14
C ARG A 80 5.65 14.71 12.44
N PHE A 81 5.60 13.63 11.64
CA PHE A 81 4.73 12.52 11.89
C PHE A 81 5.09 11.83 13.20
N ARG A 82 4.09 11.40 13.95
CA ARG A 82 4.26 10.71 15.23
C ARG A 82 3.76 9.29 15.06
N ILE A 83 4.68 8.33 15.01
CA ILE A 83 4.35 6.91 14.86
C ILE A 83 4.62 6.22 16.19
N SER A 84 3.57 5.70 16.83
CA SER A 84 3.69 4.82 17.98
C SER A 84 3.69 3.37 17.50
N THR A 85 4.61 2.57 18.04
CA THR A 85 4.72 1.14 17.70
C THR A 85 4.81 0.31 18.97
N SER A 86 4.09 -0.80 19.01
CA SER A 86 4.10 -1.77 20.12
C SER A 86 4.17 -3.20 19.61
N GLY A 87 4.46 -4.15 20.51
CA GLY A 87 4.49 -5.58 20.19
C GLY A 87 5.71 -6.01 19.37
N GLN A 88 6.76 -5.20 19.27
CA GLN A 88 7.96 -5.53 18.48
C GLN A 88 8.71 -6.75 19.00
N GLU A 89 8.51 -7.11 20.26
CA GLU A 89 9.01 -8.32 20.92
C GLU A 89 8.44 -9.60 20.30
N HIS A 90 7.34 -9.53 19.56
CA HIS A 90 6.71 -10.64 18.87
C HIS A 90 7.29 -10.93 17.49
N LEU A 91 8.24 -10.11 17.02
CA LEU A 91 8.85 -10.32 15.71
C LEU A 91 9.77 -11.53 15.72
N PRO A 92 9.67 -12.45 14.73
CA PRO A 92 10.66 -13.51 14.56
C PRO A 92 12.06 -12.92 14.30
N ALA A 93 13.09 -13.69 14.62
CA ALA A 93 14.49 -13.25 14.44
C ALA A 93 14.86 -12.98 12.97
N GLY A 94 14.23 -13.69 12.03
CA GLY A 94 14.43 -13.51 10.60
C GLY A 94 13.70 -14.57 9.78
N GLY A 95 13.68 -14.38 8.46
CA GLY A 95 13.05 -15.34 7.54
C GLY A 95 11.54 -15.46 7.74
N TYR A 96 10.81 -14.34 7.73
CA TYR A 96 9.36 -14.35 7.98
C TYR A 96 8.56 -13.47 7.02
N LEU A 97 7.26 -13.69 6.99
CA LEU A 97 6.28 -12.83 6.34
C LEU A 97 5.77 -11.77 7.31
N LEU A 98 5.92 -10.50 6.98
CA LEU A 98 5.24 -9.39 7.67
C LEU A 98 3.94 -9.08 6.93
N ILE A 99 2.82 -9.41 7.53
CA ILE A 99 1.48 -9.11 6.98
C ILE A 99 1.01 -7.78 7.57
N ALA A 100 1.25 -6.70 6.81
CA ALA A 100 0.94 -5.33 7.21
C ALA A 100 -0.45 -4.95 6.72
N ALA A 101 -1.41 -4.81 7.64
CA ALA A 101 -2.82 -4.58 7.37
C ALA A 101 -3.26 -3.14 7.63
N ALA A 102 -4.35 -2.75 6.98
CA ALA A 102 -4.89 -1.42 6.84
C ALA A 102 -4.07 -0.56 5.84
N HIS A 103 -3.97 -1.07 4.58
CA HIS A 103 -3.28 -0.35 3.51
C HIS A 103 -4.11 0.83 3.01
N ARG A 104 -3.66 2.06 3.33
CA ARG A 104 -4.37 3.32 3.05
C ARG A 104 -3.61 4.28 2.15
N GLY A 105 -2.30 4.08 1.97
CA GLY A 105 -1.53 5.01 1.16
C GLY A 105 -0.06 4.66 1.00
N TRP A 106 0.65 5.59 0.39
CA TRP A 106 2.09 5.47 0.16
C TRP A 106 2.93 5.48 1.44
N MET A 107 2.33 5.92 2.58
CA MET A 107 3.01 5.98 3.87
C MET A 107 3.11 4.62 4.56
N ASP A 108 2.23 3.68 4.25
CA ASP A 108 2.16 2.38 4.93
C ASP A 108 3.46 1.57 4.89
N PRO A 109 4.22 1.51 3.77
CA PRO A 109 5.52 0.86 3.77
C PRO A 109 6.50 1.45 4.78
N PHE A 110 6.45 2.77 5.03
CA PHE A 110 7.30 3.45 6.01
C PHE A 110 6.87 3.15 7.45
N VAL A 111 5.55 3.05 7.70
CA VAL A 111 5.01 2.61 9.00
C VAL A 111 5.42 1.15 9.26
N ALA A 112 5.27 0.27 8.28
CA ALA A 112 5.72 -1.11 8.39
C ALA A 112 7.24 -1.21 8.63
N GLN A 113 8.05 -0.42 7.91
CA GLN A 113 9.51 -0.36 8.16
C GLN A 113 9.85 0.24 9.53
N HIS A 114 9.00 1.11 10.08
CA HIS A 114 9.21 1.67 11.42
C HIS A 114 8.97 0.61 12.51
N ALA A 115 8.00 -0.28 12.28
CA ALA A 115 7.65 -1.35 13.21
C ALA A 115 8.70 -2.45 13.31
N VAL A 116 9.62 -2.57 12.34
CA VAL A 116 10.65 -3.60 12.34
C VAL A 116 12.05 -3.00 12.46
N PRO A 117 13.04 -3.73 13.02
CA PRO A 117 14.42 -3.29 13.08
C PRO A 117 15.01 -3.09 11.67
N ALA A 118 16.21 -2.51 11.59
CA ALA A 118 16.89 -2.34 10.30
C ALA A 118 17.38 -3.68 9.73
N GLU A 119 17.64 -4.62 10.58
CA GLU A 119 18.01 -6.01 10.29
C GLU A 119 17.16 -6.94 11.15
N PRO A 120 16.57 -7.99 10.55
CA PRO A 120 16.63 -8.36 9.14
C PRO A 120 15.89 -7.38 8.24
N ARG A 121 16.43 -7.19 7.04
CA ARG A 121 15.96 -6.21 6.06
C ARG A 121 14.60 -6.54 5.48
N CYS A 122 13.76 -5.52 5.30
CA CYS A 122 12.46 -5.65 4.62
C CYS A 122 12.56 -5.63 3.10
N TRP A 123 11.77 -6.49 2.46
CA TRP A 123 11.56 -6.56 1.04
C TRP A 123 10.07 -6.48 0.72
N PHE A 124 9.69 -5.56 -0.15
CA PHE A 124 8.30 -5.29 -0.55
C PHE A 124 8.08 -5.64 -2.01
N LEU A 125 6.83 -5.93 -2.36
CA LEU A 125 6.39 -5.88 -3.75
C LEU A 125 5.92 -4.46 -4.08
N GLY A 126 6.44 -3.88 -5.13
CA GLY A 126 6.10 -2.53 -5.59
C GLY A 126 5.42 -2.55 -6.95
N SER A 127 4.36 -1.76 -7.11
CA SER A 127 3.67 -1.61 -8.40
C SER A 127 4.63 -1.08 -9.48
N GLY A 128 4.86 -1.86 -10.53
CA GLY A 128 5.70 -1.50 -11.66
C GLY A 128 5.35 -0.14 -12.27
N PRO A 129 4.07 0.10 -12.66
CA PRO A 129 3.68 1.34 -13.29
C PRO A 129 3.86 2.60 -12.44
N SER A 130 3.66 2.52 -11.12
CA SER A 130 3.73 3.68 -10.24
C SER A 130 5.13 3.90 -9.67
N THR A 131 5.78 2.86 -9.19
CA THR A 131 7.04 2.95 -8.45
C THR A 131 8.24 3.02 -9.39
N PHE A 132 8.20 2.26 -10.49
CA PHE A 132 9.30 2.13 -11.45
C PHE A 132 9.09 2.95 -12.73
N SER A 133 8.24 3.97 -12.69
CA SER A 133 7.92 4.82 -13.84
C SER A 133 9.06 5.73 -14.29
N ALA A 134 9.98 6.09 -13.40
CA ALA A 134 11.11 6.97 -13.66
C ALA A 134 12.44 6.19 -13.59
N ARG A 135 13.28 6.32 -14.62
CA ARG A 135 14.54 5.59 -14.75
C ARG A 135 15.50 5.81 -13.56
N TRP A 136 15.55 7.00 -13.01
CA TRP A 136 16.38 7.27 -11.84
C TRP A 136 15.91 6.54 -10.58
N ARG A 137 14.56 6.39 -10.42
CA ARG A 137 13.98 5.58 -9.32
C ARG A 137 14.32 4.12 -9.48
N GLU A 138 14.21 3.59 -10.69
CA GLU A 138 14.57 2.22 -11.01
C GLU A 138 16.03 1.93 -10.65
N VAL A 139 16.97 2.78 -11.08
CA VAL A 139 18.40 2.65 -10.75
C VAL A 139 18.65 2.75 -9.24
N LEU A 140 18.01 3.70 -8.57
CA LEU A 140 18.15 3.87 -7.13
C LEU A 140 17.62 2.64 -6.37
N ILE A 141 16.42 2.19 -6.69
CA ILE A 141 15.79 1.02 -6.07
C ILE A 141 16.59 -0.25 -6.35
N HIS A 142 17.11 -0.41 -7.57
CA HIS A 142 17.95 -1.56 -7.92
C HIS A 142 19.23 -1.61 -7.07
N ARG A 143 19.88 -0.48 -6.85
CA ARG A 143 21.07 -0.38 -5.98
C ARG A 143 20.75 -0.57 -4.51
N LEU A 144 19.68 0.08 -4.06
CA LEU A 144 19.23 -0.06 -2.67
C LEU A 144 18.73 -1.47 -2.40
N GLY A 145 17.94 -2.05 -3.32
CA GLY A 145 17.09 -3.24 -3.10
C GLY A 145 15.98 -2.96 -2.09
N GLY A 146 15.33 -4.01 -1.61
CA GLY A 146 14.20 -3.91 -0.66
C GLY A 146 12.85 -3.68 -1.33
N LEU A 147 12.81 -3.51 -2.65
CA LEU A 147 11.58 -3.42 -3.42
C LEU A 147 11.72 -4.24 -4.71
N LEU A 148 10.76 -5.10 -4.96
CA LEU A 148 10.68 -5.96 -6.14
C LEU A 148 9.51 -5.51 -7.02
N PRO A 149 9.70 -5.25 -8.31
CA PRO A 149 8.62 -4.82 -9.19
C PRO A 149 7.62 -5.91 -9.45
N VAL A 150 6.34 -5.51 -9.47
CA VAL A 150 5.21 -6.37 -9.83
C VAL A 150 4.36 -5.67 -10.88
N TRP A 151 3.98 -6.39 -11.91
CA TRP A 151 3.08 -5.92 -12.96
C TRP A 151 1.77 -6.71 -12.92
N ARG A 152 0.66 -6.03 -13.12
CA ARG A 152 -0.63 -6.73 -13.25
C ARG A 152 -0.60 -7.60 -14.51
N GLY A 153 -0.86 -8.90 -14.35
CA GLY A 153 -0.77 -9.87 -15.43
C GLY A 153 0.66 -10.34 -15.75
N GLY A 154 1.63 -10.07 -14.85
CA GLY A 154 3.02 -10.51 -14.98
C GLY A 154 3.26 -11.96 -14.54
N VAL A 155 4.28 -12.18 -13.71
CA VAL A 155 4.76 -13.54 -13.30
C VAL A 155 3.76 -14.41 -12.52
N GLY A 156 2.58 -13.89 -12.23
CA GLY A 156 1.56 -14.60 -11.47
C GLY A 156 1.95 -14.87 -10.02
N ILE A 157 1.15 -15.70 -9.37
CA ILE A 157 1.36 -16.02 -7.94
C ILE A 157 2.65 -16.82 -7.73
N ASP A 158 3.03 -17.68 -8.65
CA ASP A 158 4.26 -18.47 -8.56
C ASP A 158 5.51 -17.61 -8.52
N GLY A 159 5.56 -16.55 -9.30
CA GLY A 159 6.65 -15.58 -9.27
C GLY A 159 6.75 -14.84 -7.94
N HIS A 160 5.60 -14.52 -7.34
CA HIS A 160 5.56 -13.91 -6.01
C HIS A 160 6.00 -14.90 -4.92
N VAL A 161 5.58 -16.16 -4.99
CA VAL A 161 6.01 -17.23 -4.07
C VAL A 161 7.51 -17.45 -4.18
N ARG A 162 8.07 -17.54 -5.41
CA ARG A 162 9.53 -17.66 -5.61
C ARG A 162 10.29 -16.48 -5.00
N SER A 163 9.79 -15.26 -5.21
CA SER A 163 10.38 -14.05 -4.64
C SER A 163 10.34 -14.05 -3.12
N ALA A 164 9.19 -14.42 -2.54
CA ALA A 164 9.01 -14.51 -1.10
C ALA A 164 9.94 -15.57 -0.50
N ARG A 165 9.97 -16.77 -1.08
CA ARG A 165 10.84 -17.86 -0.65
C ARG A 165 12.30 -17.44 -0.62
N ALA A 166 12.80 -16.84 -1.71
CA ALA A 166 14.20 -16.40 -1.76
C ALA A 166 14.54 -15.32 -0.73
N VAL A 167 13.59 -14.42 -0.41
CA VAL A 167 13.76 -13.41 0.64
C VAL A 167 13.80 -14.07 2.03
N ILE A 168 12.87 -14.98 2.29
CA ILE A 168 12.73 -15.70 3.55
C ILE A 168 13.94 -16.61 3.80
N ASP A 169 14.36 -17.38 2.79
CA ASP A 169 15.51 -18.28 2.87
C ASP A 169 16.83 -17.51 3.10
N ALA A 170 16.91 -16.26 2.66
CA ALA A 170 18.01 -15.36 2.97
C ALA A 170 17.96 -14.80 4.41
N GLY A 171 16.96 -15.17 5.21
CA GLY A 171 16.75 -14.66 6.56
C GLY A 171 16.15 -13.24 6.60
N ALA A 172 15.70 -12.71 5.47
CA ALA A 172 15.11 -11.37 5.35
C ALA A 172 13.59 -11.39 5.60
N VAL A 173 12.99 -10.20 5.69
CA VAL A 173 11.55 -10.03 5.92
C VAL A 173 10.86 -9.77 4.59
N PHE A 174 9.88 -10.59 4.23
CA PHE A 174 9.03 -10.35 3.09
C PHE A 174 7.72 -9.68 3.52
N VAL A 175 7.50 -8.45 3.08
CA VAL A 175 6.36 -7.64 3.52
C VAL A 175 5.23 -7.71 2.49
N GLN A 176 4.04 -8.05 2.97
CA GLN A 176 2.82 -8.10 2.19
C GLN A 176 1.74 -7.23 2.80
N MET A 177 1.03 -6.51 1.92
CA MET A 177 -0.20 -5.82 2.27
C MET A 177 -1.36 -6.64 1.72
N PRO A 178 -2.10 -7.36 2.59
CA PRO A 178 -3.02 -8.41 2.16
C PRO A 178 -4.23 -7.89 1.40
N GLU A 179 -4.57 -6.61 1.53
CA GLU A 179 -5.64 -5.96 0.78
C GLU A 179 -5.30 -5.79 -0.72
N GLY A 180 -4.01 -5.77 -1.06
CA GLY A 180 -3.49 -5.69 -2.43
C GLY A 180 -3.81 -4.40 -3.19
N THR A 181 -4.54 -3.49 -2.59
CA THR A 181 -4.86 -2.14 -3.10
C THR A 181 -5.07 -1.21 -1.91
N VAL A 182 -4.81 0.08 -2.11
CA VAL A 182 -5.20 1.12 -1.14
C VAL A 182 -6.71 1.19 -1.13
N ASN A 183 -7.36 0.70 -0.07
CA ASN A 183 -8.80 0.54 -0.05
C ASN A 183 -9.39 0.45 1.36
N GLY A 184 -10.70 0.71 1.48
CA GLY A 184 -11.50 0.54 2.68
C GLY A 184 -11.68 1.82 3.50
N PRO A 185 -12.69 1.82 4.39
CA PRO A 185 -13.00 2.95 5.25
C PRO A 185 -11.93 3.14 6.33
N ALA A 186 -11.81 4.38 6.81
CA ALA A 186 -10.87 4.74 7.87
C ALA A 186 -11.11 3.90 9.14
N GLY A 187 -10.02 3.44 9.76
CA GLY A 187 -10.08 2.64 10.97
C GLY A 187 -10.66 1.22 10.84
N LYS A 188 -10.87 0.72 9.62
CA LYS A 188 -11.35 -0.65 9.38
C LYS A 188 -10.49 -1.36 8.37
N LEU A 189 -10.44 -2.68 8.41
CA LEU A 189 -9.76 -3.45 7.38
C LEU A 189 -10.56 -3.50 6.08
N GLY A 190 -9.87 -3.46 4.95
CA GLY A 190 -10.40 -3.89 3.68
C GLY A 190 -10.40 -5.43 3.55
N PRO A 191 -11.08 -5.99 2.55
CA PRO A 191 -11.07 -7.43 2.31
C PRO A 191 -9.67 -7.90 1.92
N PHE A 192 -9.20 -8.98 2.57
CA PHE A 192 -7.93 -9.59 2.24
C PHE A 192 -8.01 -10.40 0.96
N ARG A 193 -7.01 -10.24 0.11
CA ARG A 193 -6.82 -11.07 -1.08
C ARG A 193 -6.04 -12.33 -0.71
N PRO A 194 -6.33 -13.47 -1.33
CA PRO A 194 -5.72 -14.74 -0.96
C PRO A 194 -4.22 -14.83 -1.28
N GLY A 195 -3.64 -13.93 -2.07
CA GLY A 195 -2.26 -14.01 -2.51
C GLY A 195 -1.23 -14.06 -1.38
N ALA A 196 -1.42 -13.25 -0.32
CA ALA A 196 -0.54 -13.29 0.85
C ALA A 196 -0.63 -14.63 1.61
N ALA A 197 -1.83 -15.20 1.68
CA ALA A 197 -2.07 -16.51 2.30
C ALA A 197 -1.51 -17.67 1.47
N VAL A 198 -1.61 -17.63 0.13
CA VAL A 198 -0.95 -18.60 -0.76
C VAL A 198 0.57 -18.57 -0.54
N ILE A 199 1.17 -17.39 -0.44
CA ILE A 199 2.60 -17.26 -0.13
C ILE A 199 2.90 -17.92 1.22
N ALA A 200 2.11 -17.63 2.26
CA ALA A 200 2.29 -18.22 3.58
C ALA A 200 2.20 -19.76 3.56
N LEU A 201 1.19 -20.31 2.89
CA LEU A 201 0.99 -21.75 2.73
C LEU A 201 2.15 -22.40 1.98
N ARG A 202 2.51 -21.90 0.82
CA ARG A 202 3.55 -22.51 -0.03
C ARG A 202 4.96 -22.32 0.52
N THR A 203 5.23 -21.29 1.31
CA THR A 203 6.56 -21.09 1.93
C THR A 203 6.69 -21.78 3.28
N GLY A 204 5.59 -21.99 4.00
CA GLY A 204 5.60 -22.47 5.38
C GLY A 204 6.20 -21.48 6.38
N ALA A 205 6.44 -20.24 5.96
CA ALA A 205 7.15 -19.25 6.76
C ALA A 205 6.33 -18.77 7.98
N PRO A 206 6.99 -18.39 9.07
CA PRO A 206 6.36 -17.66 10.15
C PRO A 206 5.70 -16.38 9.65
N ILE A 207 4.56 -16.04 10.19
CA ILE A 207 3.79 -14.85 9.89
C ILE A 207 3.87 -13.91 11.10
N ALA A 208 4.31 -12.68 10.90
CA ALA A 208 4.19 -11.59 11.86
C ALA A 208 3.04 -10.67 11.43
N PRO A 209 1.86 -10.73 12.07
CA PRO A 209 0.77 -9.83 11.73
C PRO A 209 1.04 -8.43 12.29
N LEU A 210 0.89 -7.39 11.45
CA LEU A 210 1.07 -5.98 11.81
C LEU A 210 -0.21 -5.21 11.52
N ALA A 211 -0.85 -4.72 12.58
CA ALA A 211 -1.95 -3.76 12.47
C ALA A 211 -1.40 -2.34 12.34
N MET A 212 -1.95 -1.55 11.42
CA MET A 212 -1.59 -0.14 11.22
C MET A 212 -2.85 0.72 11.24
N ALA A 213 -2.73 1.97 11.70
CA ALA A 213 -3.82 2.95 11.69
C ALA A 213 -3.29 4.37 11.51
N GLY A 214 -4.12 5.26 10.95
CA GLY A 214 -3.84 6.69 10.85
C GLY A 214 -3.10 7.12 9.60
N THR A 215 -3.00 6.27 8.58
CA THR A 215 -2.36 6.60 7.30
C THR A 215 -3.34 7.07 6.21
N GLU A 216 -4.61 7.19 6.55
CA GLU A 216 -5.70 7.59 5.64
C GLU A 216 -5.60 9.03 5.17
N GLU A 217 -5.30 9.92 6.12
CA GLU A 217 -5.12 11.34 5.87
C GLU A 217 -3.75 11.79 6.34
N LEU A 218 -2.94 12.31 5.42
CA LEU A 218 -1.60 12.78 5.76
C LEU A 218 -1.55 14.29 5.86
N TYR A 219 -1.13 14.79 7.01
CA TYR A 219 -0.85 16.21 7.26
C TYR A 219 0.30 16.35 8.26
N ILE A 220 0.97 17.50 8.27
CA ILE A 220 2.12 17.74 9.14
C ILE A 220 1.74 17.53 10.61
N GLY A 221 2.46 16.64 11.28
CA GLY A 221 2.22 16.27 12.68
C GLY A 221 1.17 15.17 12.87
N LYS A 222 0.73 14.49 11.80
CA LYS A 222 -0.20 13.36 11.87
C LYS A 222 0.30 12.29 12.83
N ARG A 223 -0.62 11.77 13.65
CA ARG A 223 -0.40 10.61 14.52
C ARG A 223 -0.77 9.35 13.78
N MET A 224 0.08 8.35 13.89
CA MET A 224 -0.10 7.01 13.35
C MET A 224 0.23 5.99 14.43
N ALA A 225 -0.34 4.82 14.34
CA ALA A 225 -0.08 3.74 15.27
C ALA A 225 0.15 2.44 14.52
N SER A 226 0.99 1.58 15.09
CA SER A 226 1.17 0.21 14.62
C SER A 226 1.37 -0.73 15.79
N ARG A 227 0.89 -1.98 15.64
CA ARG A 227 1.09 -3.04 16.64
C ARG A 227 1.40 -4.34 15.94
N VAL A 228 2.52 -4.94 16.33
CA VAL A 228 2.87 -6.30 15.95
C VAL A 228 2.14 -7.26 16.87
N LEU A 229 1.42 -8.21 16.31
CA LEU A 229 0.75 -9.27 17.07
C LEU A 229 1.70 -10.47 17.21
N PRO A 230 1.43 -11.37 18.17
CA PRO A 230 2.19 -12.60 18.31
C PRO A 230 2.31 -13.34 16.98
N ALA A 231 3.54 -13.76 16.66
CA ALA A 231 3.82 -14.50 15.44
C ALA A 231 3.00 -15.79 15.38
N THR A 232 2.67 -16.23 14.19
CA THR A 232 1.83 -17.39 13.92
C THR A 232 2.31 -18.07 12.64
N SER A 233 1.67 -19.16 12.24
CA SER A 233 1.87 -19.82 10.95
C SER A 233 0.52 -20.07 10.27
N ALA A 234 0.55 -20.43 8.98
CA ALA A 234 -0.66 -20.87 8.29
C ALA A 234 -1.28 -22.10 8.99
N ARG A 235 -0.44 -22.98 9.55
CA ARG A 235 -0.89 -24.16 10.31
C ARG A 235 -1.61 -23.76 11.59
N ASP A 236 -1.05 -22.84 12.37
CA ASP A 236 -1.69 -22.37 13.62
C ASP A 236 -3.03 -21.67 13.35
N LEU A 237 -3.13 -20.95 12.24
CA LEU A 237 -4.36 -20.27 11.85
C LEU A 237 -5.47 -21.21 11.41
N LEU A 238 -5.11 -22.34 10.82
CA LEU A 238 -6.06 -23.35 10.34
C LEU A 238 -6.37 -24.41 11.42
N GLY A 239 -5.46 -24.62 12.38
CA GLY A 239 -5.61 -25.59 13.45
C GLY A 239 -5.89 -27.00 12.92
N ASP A 240 -6.66 -27.78 13.68
CA ASP A 240 -7.01 -29.17 13.36
C ASP A 240 -7.88 -29.31 12.10
N THR A 241 -8.34 -28.21 11.53
CA THR A 241 -9.15 -28.22 10.30
C THR A 241 -8.34 -28.39 9.02
N TRP A 242 -7.01 -28.51 9.13
CA TRP A 242 -6.08 -28.76 8.03
C TRP A 242 -5.10 -29.88 8.39
N ASP A 243 -5.07 -30.91 7.57
CA ASP A 243 -4.19 -32.08 7.74
C ASP A 243 -2.69 -31.79 7.51
N GLY A 244 -2.36 -30.57 7.04
CA GLY A 244 -0.99 -30.15 6.74
C GLY A 244 -0.56 -30.48 5.31
N VAL A 245 -1.42 -31.09 4.50
CA VAL A 245 -1.15 -31.36 3.10
C VAL A 245 -1.57 -30.16 2.25
N LEU A 246 -0.64 -29.66 1.44
CA LEU A 246 -0.94 -28.59 0.49
C LEU A 246 -1.69 -29.18 -0.71
N PRO A 247 -2.83 -28.61 -1.10
CA PRO A 247 -3.48 -28.95 -2.36
C PRO A 247 -2.60 -28.66 -3.57
N GLU A 248 -2.99 -29.17 -4.73
CA GLU A 248 -2.34 -28.84 -6.00
C GLU A 248 -2.30 -27.33 -6.21
N ALA A 249 -1.18 -26.83 -6.71
CA ALA A 249 -0.96 -25.40 -6.96
C ALA A 249 -2.02 -24.85 -7.92
N ASP A 250 -2.53 -23.66 -7.60
CA ASP A 250 -3.58 -22.95 -8.37
C ASP A 250 -4.94 -23.68 -8.43
N SER A 251 -5.11 -24.75 -7.63
CA SER A 251 -6.38 -25.45 -7.50
C SER A 251 -7.43 -24.62 -6.74
N ARG A 252 -8.70 -25.03 -6.87
CA ARG A 252 -9.80 -24.42 -6.10
C ARG A 252 -9.65 -24.71 -4.60
N GLU A 253 -9.11 -25.85 -4.26
CA GLU A 253 -8.86 -26.32 -2.91
C GLU A 253 -7.77 -25.47 -2.25
N GLU A 254 -6.67 -25.19 -2.94
CA GLU A 254 -5.63 -24.26 -2.45
C GLU A 254 -6.20 -22.86 -2.23
N LEU A 255 -7.00 -22.36 -3.19
CA LEU A 255 -7.62 -21.03 -3.06
C LEU A 255 -8.60 -20.99 -1.89
N ALA A 256 -9.37 -22.04 -1.66
CA ALA A 256 -10.26 -22.14 -0.51
C ALA A 256 -9.49 -22.15 0.81
N LEU A 257 -8.39 -22.90 0.88
CA LEU A 257 -7.51 -22.94 2.05
C LEU A 257 -6.88 -21.56 2.31
N ALA A 258 -6.39 -20.90 1.27
CA ALA A 258 -5.81 -19.57 1.36
C ALA A 258 -6.84 -18.51 1.82
N ARG A 259 -8.09 -18.61 1.41
CA ARG A 259 -9.17 -17.74 1.93
C ARG A 259 -9.38 -17.93 3.42
N ARG A 260 -9.39 -19.18 3.91
CA ARG A 260 -9.51 -19.47 5.35
C ARG A 260 -8.35 -18.86 6.16
N VAL A 261 -7.11 -18.95 5.67
CA VAL A 261 -5.95 -18.27 6.29
C VAL A 261 -6.14 -16.76 6.28
N SER A 262 -6.60 -16.18 5.15
CA SER A 262 -6.86 -14.74 5.03
C SER A 262 -7.93 -14.27 6.01
N ASP A 263 -9.03 -15.01 6.14
CA ASP A 263 -10.13 -14.70 7.05
C ASP A 263 -9.69 -14.78 8.51
N ALA A 264 -8.90 -15.80 8.87
CA ALA A 264 -8.34 -15.93 10.21
C ALA A 264 -7.37 -14.80 10.56
N LEU A 265 -6.53 -14.38 9.61
CA LEU A 265 -5.65 -13.21 9.79
C LEU A 265 -6.46 -11.91 9.93
N ALA A 266 -7.48 -11.70 9.11
CA ALA A 266 -8.35 -10.54 9.18
C ALA A 266 -9.09 -10.48 10.53
N ALA A 267 -9.61 -11.60 11.01
CA ALA A 267 -10.28 -11.70 12.31
C ALA A 267 -9.35 -11.34 13.48
N ARG A 268 -8.06 -11.68 13.40
CA ARG A 268 -7.06 -11.29 14.42
C ARG A 268 -6.67 -9.81 14.34
N LEU A 269 -6.60 -9.23 13.14
CA LEU A 269 -6.10 -7.88 12.92
C LEU A 269 -7.18 -6.80 13.05
N SER A 270 -8.45 -7.11 12.68
CA SER A 270 -9.54 -6.13 12.67
C SER A 270 -9.76 -5.44 14.02
N PRO A 271 -9.92 -6.16 15.14
CA PRO A 271 -10.14 -5.51 16.43
C PRO A 271 -8.96 -4.63 16.85
N VAL A 272 -7.74 -5.01 16.47
CA VAL A 272 -6.54 -4.22 16.81
C VAL A 272 -6.47 -2.94 15.98
N VAL A 273 -6.82 -2.97 14.71
CA VAL A 273 -6.89 -1.75 13.87
C VAL A 273 -7.96 -0.81 14.42
N GLU A 274 -9.13 -1.33 14.79
CA GLU A 274 -10.23 -0.55 15.39
C GLU A 274 -9.84 0.06 16.74
N GLU A 275 -9.09 -0.65 17.57
CA GLU A 275 -8.55 -0.16 18.84
C GLU A 275 -7.51 0.95 18.65
N LEU A 276 -6.62 0.81 17.66
CA LEU A 276 -5.55 1.78 17.41
C LEU A 276 -6.07 3.10 16.79
N TYR A 277 -7.12 3.01 15.96
CA TYR A 277 -7.57 4.12 15.13
C TYR A 277 -7.96 5.39 15.91
N PRO A 278 -8.74 5.34 17.01
CA PRO A 278 -9.11 6.54 17.75
C PRO A 278 -7.91 7.37 18.23
N GLY A 279 -6.80 6.72 18.58
CA GLY A 279 -5.54 7.38 18.97
C GLY A 279 -4.86 8.17 17.84
N THR A 280 -5.24 7.93 16.59
CA THR A 280 -4.68 8.57 15.40
C THR A 280 -5.54 9.72 14.87
N VAL A 281 -6.76 9.88 15.36
CA VAL A 281 -7.69 10.94 14.96
C VAL A 281 -7.42 12.19 15.79
N ASP A 282 -7.32 13.34 15.10
CA ASP A 282 -7.18 14.61 15.82
C ASP A 282 -8.52 15.08 16.40
N PRO A 283 -8.49 15.76 17.56
CA PRO A 283 -9.68 16.40 18.10
C PRO A 283 -10.29 17.41 17.11
N PRO A 284 -11.63 17.60 17.11
CA PRO A 284 -12.30 18.53 16.20
C PRO A 284 -11.83 19.99 16.29
N SER A 285 -11.28 20.38 17.45
CA SER A 285 -10.75 21.73 17.72
C SER A 285 -9.41 22.03 17.06
N HIS A 286 -8.77 21.05 16.43
CA HIS A 286 -7.45 21.25 15.83
C HIS A 286 -7.56 21.98 14.47
N PRO A 287 -6.67 22.96 14.17
CA PRO A 287 -6.73 23.70 12.91
C PRO A 287 -6.30 22.82 11.72
N ARG A 288 -7.17 21.87 11.35
CA ARG A 288 -6.94 20.89 10.27
C ARG A 288 -6.68 21.57 8.93
N ARG A 289 -7.41 22.66 8.61
CA ARG A 289 -7.41 23.27 7.26
C ARG A 289 -6.06 23.79 6.81
N LEU A 290 -5.30 24.42 7.67
CA LEU A 290 -3.97 24.96 7.30
C LEU A 290 -2.95 23.84 7.12
N ARG A 291 -2.96 22.85 8.02
CA ARG A 291 -2.06 21.68 7.94
C ARG A 291 -2.35 20.84 6.71
N HIS A 292 -3.61 20.61 6.35
CA HIS A 292 -4.02 19.93 5.12
C HIS A 292 -3.53 20.65 3.86
N ARG A 293 -3.65 21.97 3.80
CA ARG A 293 -3.16 22.76 2.65
C ARG A 293 -1.64 22.64 2.48
N LEU A 294 -0.88 22.69 3.58
CA LEU A 294 0.58 22.53 3.54
C LEU A 294 0.97 21.09 3.13
N THR A 295 0.24 20.10 3.58
CA THR A 295 0.49 18.70 3.18
C THR A 295 0.18 18.47 1.71
N TRP A 296 -0.92 19.05 1.20
CA TRP A 296 -1.25 18.99 -0.22
C TRP A 296 -0.15 19.64 -1.10
N LEU A 297 0.39 20.78 -0.67
CA LEU A 297 1.47 21.46 -1.37
C LEU A 297 2.75 20.61 -1.46
N LEU A 298 3.04 19.83 -0.43
CA LEU A 298 4.27 19.03 -0.32
C LEU A 298 4.12 17.61 -0.90
N LEU A 299 2.95 17.02 -0.82
CA LEU A 299 2.71 15.60 -1.11
C LEU A 299 1.74 15.35 -2.27
N GLY A 300 1.11 16.40 -2.80
CA GLY A 300 0.04 16.28 -3.79
C GLY A 300 -1.30 15.78 -3.20
N PRO A 301 -2.36 15.72 -4.00
CA PRO A 301 -3.65 15.21 -3.57
C PRO A 301 -3.53 13.73 -3.19
N GLY A 302 -3.89 13.39 -1.96
CA GLY A 302 -3.98 12.00 -1.52
C GLY A 302 -5.09 11.24 -2.26
N PRO A 303 -5.02 9.91 -2.35
CA PRO A 303 -5.97 9.09 -3.10
C PRO A 303 -7.43 9.15 -2.62
N LEU A 304 -7.69 9.72 -1.45
CA LEU A 304 -9.03 9.80 -0.83
C LEU A 304 -9.80 11.11 -1.08
N GLN A 305 -9.26 12.06 -1.86
CA GLN A 305 -9.95 13.32 -2.13
C GLN A 305 -10.93 13.27 -3.33
N HIS A 306 -11.17 12.09 -3.90
CA HIS A 306 -12.09 11.91 -5.04
C HIS A 306 -13.47 11.38 -4.67
N GLU A 307 -13.79 11.23 -3.38
CA GLU A 307 -15.12 10.83 -2.90
C GLU A 307 -15.61 11.84 -1.84
N ALA A 308 -15.89 13.05 -2.29
CA ALA A 308 -16.71 14.03 -1.58
C ALA A 308 -17.66 14.71 -2.55
#